data_6c28f89e31cc25853d339c05faccaebb
#
_entry.id   6c28f89e31cc25853d339c05faccaebb
#
_cell.length_a   1.000
_cell.length_b   1.000
_cell.length_c   1.000
_cell.angle_alpha   90.00
_cell.angle_beta   90.00
_cell.angle_gamma   90.00
#
_symmetry.space_group_name_H-M   'P 1'
#
loop_
_entity.id
_entity.type
_entity.pdbx_description
1 polymer ?
#
loop_
_entity_poly.entity_id
_entity_poly.type
_entity_poly.pdbx_seq_one_letter_code
_entity_poly.pdbx_strand_id
1 'polypeptide(L)'
;MKVMLHTLNNPAQETNFENCVADVNIPVGEVFTSPKLTGTEGVLHVPQTFLRGMQYNDLELQFRDGMITKYTCRNFEKEAENEKLLQDGVLYHHDTLPIGEFAIGTNTTAYMVARRYEINDKLPVLIAEKTGPHFAVGDTCYSYEEDRMTYNPDGKAIIARDNEVSALRHTDPEKAYFNCHTDITIPYAELAEVTAVCADGTRIGLIKDGFFVLDGT
;
A
#
# COMPACT_ATOMS: atom_id res chain seq x y z
N MET A 1 6.32 5.64 8.65
CA MET A 1 4.91 5.16 8.70
C MET A 1 4.73 4.10 9.76
N LYS A 2 3.69 4.20 10.57
CA LYS A 2 3.17 3.15 11.46
C LYS A 2 1.86 2.65 10.86
N VAL A 3 1.76 1.36 10.61
CA VAL A 3 0.59 0.72 10.01
C VAL A 3 -0.03 -0.21 11.04
N MET A 4 -1.31 -0.02 11.35
CA MET A 4 -2.04 -0.86 12.29
C MET A 4 -2.69 -2.03 11.55
N LEU A 5 -2.46 -3.23 12.06
CA LEU A 5 -3.05 -4.45 11.52
C LEU A 5 -4.27 -4.88 12.36
N HIS A 6 -5.13 -5.71 11.78
CA HIS A 6 -6.23 -6.31 12.52
C HIS A 6 -5.72 -7.33 13.54
N THR A 7 -6.44 -7.46 14.65
CA THR A 7 -6.15 -8.49 15.65
C THR A 7 -6.68 -9.83 15.16
N LEU A 8 -5.82 -10.84 15.08
CA LEU A 8 -6.22 -12.20 14.76
C LEU A 8 -6.87 -12.85 16.00
N ASN A 9 -8.04 -13.43 15.83
CA ASN A 9 -8.66 -14.23 16.90
C ASN A 9 -8.02 -15.62 17.01
N ASN A 10 -7.66 -16.21 15.86
CA ASN A 10 -6.98 -17.49 15.77
C ASN A 10 -5.84 -17.47 14.74
N PRO A 11 -4.60 -17.13 15.13
CA PRO A 11 -3.47 -17.05 14.19
C PRO A 11 -3.13 -18.35 13.47
N ALA A 12 -3.65 -19.50 13.94
CA ALA A 12 -3.48 -20.76 13.23
C ALA A 12 -4.42 -20.90 11.99
N GLN A 13 -5.52 -20.15 11.96
CA GLN A 13 -6.56 -20.23 10.93
C GLN A 13 -6.80 -18.90 10.20
N GLU A 14 -6.25 -17.81 10.71
CA GLU A 14 -6.46 -16.45 10.21
C GLU A 14 -5.14 -15.78 9.84
N THR A 15 -5.21 -14.84 8.91
CA THR A 15 -4.10 -13.97 8.53
C THR A 15 -4.61 -12.57 8.18
N ASN A 16 -3.74 -11.57 8.37
CA ASN A 16 -3.97 -10.20 7.87
C ASN A 16 -3.59 -10.06 6.39
N PHE A 17 -2.63 -10.85 5.92
CA PHE A 17 -2.08 -10.66 4.57
C PHE A 17 -2.59 -11.73 3.61
N GLU A 18 -3.01 -11.28 2.45
CA GLU A 18 -3.20 -12.13 1.29
C GLU A 18 -1.86 -12.30 0.56
N ASN A 19 -1.55 -13.53 0.18
CA ASN A 19 -0.41 -13.84 -0.65
C ASN A 19 -0.85 -13.80 -2.13
N CYS A 20 -0.35 -12.83 -2.87
CA CYS A 20 -0.63 -12.71 -4.29
C CYS A 20 0.03 -13.85 -5.07
N VAL A 21 -0.76 -14.88 -5.32
CA VAL A 21 -0.43 -16.01 -6.20
C VAL A 21 -1.15 -15.85 -7.54
N ALA A 22 -0.89 -16.74 -8.48
CA ALA A 22 -1.33 -16.57 -9.89
C ALA A 22 -2.85 -16.56 -10.11
N ASP A 23 -3.64 -17.02 -9.15
CA ASP A 23 -5.11 -16.95 -9.16
C ASP A 23 -5.66 -15.61 -8.62
N VAL A 24 -4.81 -14.82 -7.99
CA VAL A 24 -5.14 -13.47 -7.50
C VAL A 24 -4.69 -12.44 -8.53
N ASN A 25 -3.40 -12.45 -8.88
CA ASN A 25 -2.81 -11.45 -9.76
C ASN A 25 -1.60 -12.00 -10.54
N ILE A 26 -1.39 -11.56 -11.77
CA ILE A 26 -0.23 -11.88 -12.60
C ILE A 26 0.36 -10.55 -13.12
N PRO A 27 1.66 -10.27 -12.84
CA PRO A 27 2.66 -11.13 -12.17
C PRO A 27 2.42 -11.29 -10.68
N VAL A 28 2.87 -12.41 -10.12
CA VAL A 28 2.87 -12.68 -8.69
C VAL A 28 4.00 -11.93 -7.99
N GLY A 29 4.00 -11.90 -6.67
CA GLY A 29 5.12 -11.45 -5.87
C GLY A 29 4.84 -10.26 -4.98
N GLU A 30 3.79 -10.38 -4.16
CA GLU A 30 3.53 -9.48 -3.04
C GLU A 30 2.73 -10.19 -1.96
N VAL A 31 2.70 -9.59 -0.80
CA VAL A 31 1.71 -9.83 0.25
C VAL A 31 1.05 -8.51 0.59
N PHE A 32 -0.28 -8.47 0.65
CA PHE A 32 -1.03 -7.25 0.85
C PHE A 32 -2.12 -7.38 1.91
N THR A 33 -2.56 -6.27 2.46
CA THR A 33 -3.57 -6.19 3.52
C THR A 33 -4.35 -4.88 3.43
N SER A 34 -5.61 -4.89 3.83
CA SER A 34 -6.34 -3.65 4.16
C SER A 34 -6.04 -3.31 5.62
N PRO A 35 -5.24 -2.27 5.90
CA PRO A 35 -4.87 -1.94 7.28
C PRO A 35 -6.04 -1.33 8.05
N LYS A 36 -5.99 -1.41 9.37
CA LYS A 36 -6.85 -0.56 10.20
C LYS A 36 -6.44 0.90 10.02
N LEU A 37 -7.41 1.79 9.90
CA LEU A 37 -7.14 3.22 9.78
C LEU A 37 -6.77 3.83 11.14
N THR A 38 -7.55 3.53 12.17
CA THR A 38 -7.32 4.04 13.54
C THR A 38 -5.92 3.69 14.04
N GLY A 39 -5.12 4.72 14.32
CA GLY A 39 -3.73 4.61 14.79
C GLY A 39 -2.70 4.34 13.70
N THR A 40 -3.10 4.23 12.42
CA THR A 40 -2.19 4.24 11.27
C THR A 40 -1.81 5.68 10.95
N GLU A 41 -0.51 6.01 11.07
CA GLU A 41 -0.03 7.39 11.02
C GLU A 41 1.42 7.50 10.52
N GLY A 42 1.77 8.68 10.05
CA GLY A 42 3.11 9.05 9.64
C GLY A 42 3.17 9.67 8.25
N VAL A 43 4.33 9.58 7.63
CA VAL A 43 4.61 10.21 6.34
C VAL A 43 5.02 9.15 5.34
N LEU A 44 4.33 9.11 4.20
CA LEU A 44 4.77 8.40 3.00
C LEU A 44 5.50 9.42 2.12
N HIS A 45 6.78 9.20 1.88
CA HIS A 45 7.60 10.03 1.00
C HIS A 45 8.31 9.16 -0.02
N VAL A 46 8.25 9.58 -1.28
CA VAL A 46 8.96 8.96 -2.40
C VAL A 46 9.65 10.05 -3.22
N PRO A 47 10.98 10.00 -3.37
CA PRO A 47 11.71 11.00 -4.16
C PRO A 47 11.24 11.08 -5.61
N GLN A 48 10.88 9.92 -6.19
CA GLN A 48 10.33 9.84 -7.54
C GLN A 48 9.41 8.62 -7.66
N THR A 49 8.25 8.82 -8.25
CA THR A 49 7.32 7.73 -8.61
C THR A 49 6.60 8.05 -9.92
N PHE A 50 6.06 7.02 -10.56
CA PHE A 50 5.28 7.14 -11.80
C PHE A 50 3.88 6.59 -11.55
N LEU A 51 2.87 7.48 -11.60
CA LEU A 51 1.48 7.13 -11.43
C LEU A 51 0.76 7.40 -12.75
N ARG A 52 0.22 6.36 -13.37
CA ARG A 52 -0.50 6.44 -14.67
C ARG A 52 0.30 7.18 -15.76
N GLY A 53 1.60 6.94 -15.82
CA GLY A 53 2.51 7.55 -16.80
C GLY A 53 2.92 8.99 -16.50
N MET A 54 2.43 9.58 -15.40
CA MET A 54 2.88 10.89 -14.91
C MET A 54 3.97 10.69 -13.84
N GLN A 55 5.07 11.39 -13.99
CA GLN A 55 6.13 11.43 -12.98
C GLN A 55 5.75 12.39 -11.86
N TYR A 56 5.94 11.95 -10.61
CA TYR A 56 5.86 12.77 -9.41
C TYR A 56 7.24 12.83 -8.76
N ASN A 57 7.66 14.03 -8.38
CA ASN A 57 8.94 14.28 -7.71
C ASN A 57 8.68 14.71 -6.28
N ASP A 58 9.43 14.14 -5.32
CA ASP A 58 9.29 14.40 -3.89
C ASP A 58 7.82 14.34 -3.44
N LEU A 59 7.12 13.28 -3.85
CA LEU A 59 5.74 13.04 -3.41
C LEU A 59 5.73 12.74 -1.92
N GLU A 60 5.00 13.55 -1.16
CA GLU A 60 4.79 13.36 0.28
C GLU A 60 3.31 13.37 0.62
N LEU A 61 2.85 12.32 1.32
CA LEU A 61 1.51 12.23 1.90
C LEU A 61 1.64 12.02 3.40
N GLN A 62 0.98 12.87 4.19
CA GLN A 62 0.93 12.74 5.65
C GLN A 62 -0.39 12.11 6.07
N PHE A 63 -0.33 11.12 6.95
CA PHE A 63 -1.49 10.37 7.41
C PHE A 63 -1.69 10.53 8.92
N ARG A 64 -2.96 10.63 9.31
CA ARG A 64 -3.44 10.49 10.68
C ARG A 64 -4.69 9.62 10.67
N ASP A 65 -4.70 8.61 11.52
CA ASP A 65 -5.78 7.61 11.53
C ASP A 65 -6.12 7.11 10.11
N GLY A 66 -5.07 6.80 9.35
CA GLY A 66 -5.14 6.26 8.01
C GLY A 66 -5.66 7.21 6.92
N MET A 67 -6.06 8.44 7.25
CA MET A 67 -6.56 9.44 6.31
C MET A 67 -5.46 10.43 5.93
N ILE A 68 -5.43 10.84 4.65
CA ILE A 68 -4.50 11.89 4.19
C ILE A 68 -4.89 13.22 4.86
N THR A 69 -3.93 13.84 5.55
CA THR A 69 -4.11 15.15 6.20
C THR A 69 -3.32 16.27 5.54
N LYS A 70 -2.28 15.91 4.79
CA LYS A 70 -1.48 16.84 4.00
C LYS A 70 -0.82 16.09 2.85
N TYR A 71 -0.65 16.78 1.74
CA TYR A 71 0.04 16.25 0.55
C TYR A 71 0.86 17.34 -0.13
N THR A 72 2.03 16.97 -0.66
CA THR A 72 2.90 17.86 -1.43
C THR A 72 3.67 17.08 -2.49
N CYS A 73 4.12 17.78 -3.54
CA CYS A 73 5.14 17.29 -4.48
C CYS A 73 5.98 18.47 -4.99
N ARG A 74 7.01 18.19 -5.78
CA ARG A 74 7.93 19.20 -6.34
C ARG A 74 8.07 19.08 -7.85
N ASN A 75 6.94 18.98 -8.55
CA ASN A 75 6.92 18.92 -10.00
C ASN A 75 7.05 20.31 -10.65
N PHE A 76 6.54 21.33 -9.98
CA PHE A 76 6.46 22.70 -10.46
C PHE A 76 7.02 23.69 -9.42
N GLU A 77 7.43 24.87 -9.87
CA GLU A 77 7.88 25.95 -8.96
C GLU A 77 6.73 26.51 -8.11
N LYS A 78 5.51 26.53 -8.68
CA LYS A 78 4.35 27.07 -7.98
C LYS A 78 3.63 25.98 -7.21
N GLU A 79 3.41 26.24 -5.91
CA GLU A 79 2.72 25.31 -5.01
C GLU A 79 1.30 24.97 -5.51
N ALA A 80 0.55 25.95 -6.02
CA ALA A 80 -0.79 25.71 -6.53
C ALA A 80 -0.84 24.77 -7.76
N GLU A 81 0.24 24.71 -8.56
CA GLU A 81 0.34 23.78 -9.68
C GLU A 81 0.64 22.34 -9.18
N ASN A 82 1.45 22.21 -8.14
CA ASN A 82 1.71 20.94 -7.47
C ASN A 82 0.45 20.41 -6.77
N GLU A 83 -0.27 21.28 -6.06
CA GLU A 83 -1.52 20.93 -5.40
C GLU A 83 -2.56 20.45 -6.42
N LYS A 84 -2.72 21.17 -7.53
CA LYS A 84 -3.62 20.77 -8.62
C LYS A 84 -3.23 19.41 -9.19
N LEU A 85 -1.94 19.16 -9.43
CA LEU A 85 -1.46 17.87 -9.93
C LEU A 85 -1.84 16.73 -8.99
N LEU A 86 -1.71 16.92 -7.68
CA LEU A 86 -2.06 15.91 -6.67
C LEU A 86 -3.57 15.73 -6.56
N GLN A 87 -4.34 16.81 -6.61
CA GLN A 87 -5.81 16.75 -6.63
C GLN A 87 -6.32 15.97 -7.83
N ASP A 88 -5.78 16.23 -9.02
CA ASP A 88 -6.22 15.56 -10.25
C ASP A 88 -5.75 14.10 -10.33
N GLY A 89 -4.52 13.80 -9.88
CA GLY A 89 -3.85 12.53 -10.17
C GLY A 89 -3.73 11.55 -9.01
N VAL A 90 -3.90 12.01 -7.76
CA VAL A 90 -3.78 11.17 -6.56
C VAL A 90 -5.08 11.15 -5.77
N LEU A 91 -5.68 12.33 -5.51
CA LEU A 91 -6.90 12.46 -4.71
C LEU A 91 -8.19 12.34 -5.53
N TYR A 92 -8.14 12.42 -6.86
CA TYR A 92 -9.32 12.37 -7.74
C TYR A 92 -10.43 13.34 -7.33
N HIS A 93 -10.02 14.56 -6.91
CA HIS A 93 -10.88 15.64 -6.41
C HIS A 93 -11.59 15.34 -5.09
N HIS A 94 -11.23 14.28 -4.36
CA HIS A 94 -11.66 14.09 -2.98
C HIS A 94 -10.89 15.02 -2.05
N ASP A 95 -11.51 15.46 -0.97
CA ASP A 95 -10.86 16.28 0.06
C ASP A 95 -9.75 15.50 0.79
N THR A 96 -9.96 14.20 0.96
CA THR A 96 -9.03 13.25 1.56
C THR A 96 -9.33 11.84 1.08
N LEU A 97 -8.34 10.95 1.19
CA LEU A 97 -8.48 9.52 0.91
C LEU A 97 -7.93 8.70 2.07
N PRO A 98 -8.52 7.53 2.37
CA PRO A 98 -7.94 6.56 3.29
C PRO A 98 -6.76 5.82 2.66
N ILE A 99 -5.93 5.19 3.50
CA ILE A 99 -5.09 4.08 3.07
C ILE A 99 -6.01 2.88 2.81
N GLY A 100 -6.10 2.45 1.55
CA GLY A 100 -6.85 1.26 1.15
C GLY A 100 -6.02 -0.01 1.28
N GLU A 101 -4.70 0.11 1.11
CA GLU A 101 -3.79 -1.02 1.11
C GLU A 101 -2.44 -0.68 1.73
N PHE A 102 -1.87 -1.66 2.41
CA PHE A 102 -0.43 -1.79 2.66
C PHE A 102 0.06 -3.12 2.14
N ALA A 103 1.11 -3.09 1.33
CA ALA A 103 1.68 -4.30 0.75
C ALA A 103 3.20 -4.30 0.77
N ILE A 104 3.77 -5.49 0.60
CA ILE A 104 5.21 -5.70 0.43
C ILE A 104 5.40 -6.47 -0.87
N GLY A 105 5.81 -5.77 -1.93
CA GLY A 105 6.24 -6.38 -3.17
C GLY A 105 7.50 -7.20 -2.93
N THR A 106 7.55 -8.41 -3.47
CA THR A 106 8.65 -9.36 -3.26
C THR A 106 9.37 -9.74 -4.56
N ASN A 107 8.99 -9.12 -5.68
CA ASN A 107 9.62 -9.38 -6.99
C ASN A 107 10.93 -8.60 -7.15
N THR A 108 11.95 -9.02 -6.41
CA THR A 108 13.29 -8.42 -6.44
C THR A 108 13.95 -8.55 -7.81
N THR A 109 13.60 -9.56 -8.61
CA THR A 109 14.09 -9.72 -9.98
C THR A 109 13.57 -8.60 -10.88
N ALA A 110 12.27 -8.29 -10.84
CA ALA A 110 11.69 -7.18 -11.59
C ALA A 110 12.32 -5.85 -11.16
N TYR A 111 12.49 -5.63 -9.85
CA TYR A 111 13.18 -4.47 -9.31
C TYR A 111 14.60 -4.31 -9.87
N MET A 112 15.42 -5.36 -9.82
CA MET A 112 16.79 -5.33 -10.32
C MET A 112 16.87 -5.10 -11.83
N VAL A 113 15.97 -5.71 -12.61
CA VAL A 113 15.89 -5.51 -14.07
C VAL A 113 15.50 -4.07 -14.38
N ALA A 114 14.47 -3.55 -13.71
CA ALA A 114 14.01 -2.18 -13.92
C ALA A 114 15.11 -1.15 -13.65
N ARG A 115 15.88 -1.33 -12.57
CA ARG A 115 17.03 -0.47 -12.26
C ARG A 115 18.18 -0.60 -13.27
N ARG A 116 18.52 -1.85 -13.62
CA ARG A 116 19.65 -2.11 -14.53
C ARG A 116 19.45 -1.50 -15.91
N TYR A 117 18.22 -1.49 -16.40
CA TYR A 117 17.87 -1.01 -17.72
C TYR A 117 17.20 0.38 -17.70
N GLU A 118 17.10 1.00 -16.52
CA GLU A 118 16.50 2.33 -16.32
C GLU A 118 15.09 2.43 -16.94
N ILE A 119 14.25 1.42 -16.70
CA ILE A 119 12.89 1.31 -17.27
C ILE A 119 11.78 1.43 -16.21
N ASN A 120 12.06 2.02 -15.05
CA ASN A 120 11.06 2.18 -13.99
C ASN A 120 9.81 2.95 -14.47
N ASP A 121 10.01 3.96 -15.33
CA ASP A 121 8.95 4.77 -15.95
C ASP A 121 8.05 4.00 -16.93
N LYS A 122 8.48 2.81 -17.34
CA LYS A 122 7.81 1.96 -18.36
C LYS A 122 7.13 0.73 -17.75
N LEU A 123 7.30 0.51 -16.45
CA LEU A 123 6.67 -0.62 -15.81
C LEU A 123 5.15 -0.42 -15.74
N PRO A 124 4.33 -1.39 -16.20
CA PRO A 124 2.91 -1.41 -15.86
C PRO A 124 2.73 -1.43 -14.34
N VAL A 125 1.64 -0.85 -13.84
CA VAL A 125 1.35 -0.76 -12.41
C VAL A 125 1.44 -2.13 -11.73
N LEU A 126 0.87 -3.17 -12.31
CA LEU A 126 0.90 -4.55 -11.81
C LEU A 126 2.32 -5.15 -11.65
N ILE A 127 3.33 -4.57 -12.28
CA ILE A 127 4.73 -4.96 -12.08
C ILE A 127 5.39 -3.99 -11.10
N ALA A 128 5.13 -2.70 -11.22
CA ALA A 128 5.73 -1.67 -10.39
C ALA A 128 5.43 -1.90 -8.90
N GLU A 129 4.19 -2.20 -8.54
CA GLU A 129 3.75 -2.49 -7.18
C GLU A 129 4.48 -3.70 -6.57
N LYS A 130 4.87 -4.70 -7.38
CA LYS A 130 5.61 -5.88 -6.91
C LYS A 130 7.10 -5.60 -6.63
N THR A 131 7.60 -4.41 -6.98
CA THR A 131 9.04 -4.07 -6.89
C THR A 131 9.46 -3.41 -5.58
N GLY A 132 8.59 -3.32 -4.60
CA GLY A 132 8.88 -2.77 -3.28
C GLY A 132 7.65 -2.72 -2.38
N PRO A 133 7.82 -2.34 -1.11
CA PRO A 133 6.69 -1.99 -0.28
C PRO A 133 5.89 -0.84 -0.90
N HIS A 134 4.57 -0.92 -0.82
CA HIS A 134 3.71 0.12 -1.37
C HIS A 134 2.48 0.37 -0.50
N PHE A 135 1.86 1.51 -0.72
CA PHE A 135 0.60 1.90 -0.13
C PHE A 135 -0.34 2.30 -1.24
N ALA A 136 -1.57 1.80 -1.20
CA ALA A 136 -2.62 2.39 -2.01
C ALA A 136 -3.45 3.37 -1.21
N VAL A 137 -3.83 4.48 -1.86
CA VAL A 137 -4.80 5.43 -1.32
C VAL A 137 -6.11 5.32 -2.09
N GLY A 138 -7.22 5.40 -1.35
CA GLY A 138 -8.57 5.18 -1.87
C GLY A 138 -9.20 3.89 -1.35
N ASP A 139 -9.88 3.17 -2.22
CA ASP A 139 -10.59 1.94 -1.89
C ASP A 139 -9.63 0.80 -1.56
N THR A 140 -10.13 -0.22 -0.82
CA THR A 140 -9.37 -1.44 -0.54
C THR A 140 -9.25 -2.32 -1.79
N CYS A 141 -8.33 -3.28 -1.79
CA CYS A 141 -8.24 -4.30 -2.86
C CYS A 141 -9.49 -5.15 -2.99
N TYR A 142 -10.35 -5.14 -1.98
CA TYR A 142 -11.57 -5.94 -1.90
C TYR A 142 -12.84 -5.14 -2.16
N SER A 143 -12.75 -3.91 -2.68
CA SER A 143 -13.89 -3.04 -2.93
C SER A 143 -15.03 -3.75 -3.65
N TYR A 144 -16.21 -3.75 -3.05
CA TYR A 144 -17.43 -4.46 -3.45
C TYR A 144 -17.37 -6.00 -3.31
N GLU A 145 -16.29 -6.56 -2.79
CA GLU A 145 -16.13 -8.00 -2.51
C GLU A 145 -15.74 -8.30 -1.06
N GLU A 146 -15.82 -7.31 -0.16
CA GLU A 146 -15.35 -7.40 1.23
C GLU A 146 -16.04 -8.52 2.01
N ASP A 147 -17.30 -8.80 1.71
CA ASP A 147 -18.09 -9.85 2.38
C ASP A 147 -17.79 -11.27 1.87
N ARG A 148 -16.98 -11.39 0.80
CA ARG A 148 -16.62 -12.67 0.22
C ARG A 148 -15.37 -13.25 0.90
N MET A 149 -15.54 -14.30 1.71
CA MET A 149 -14.40 -14.95 2.35
C MET A 149 -13.41 -15.51 1.33
N THR A 150 -12.12 -15.21 1.52
CA THR A 150 -11.01 -15.74 0.74
C THR A 150 -9.97 -16.37 1.66
N TYR A 151 -9.13 -17.24 1.10
CA TYR A 151 -8.15 -18.02 1.84
C TYR A 151 -6.81 -18.02 1.10
N ASN A 152 -5.73 -17.96 1.85
CA ASN A 152 -4.41 -18.22 1.30
C ASN A 152 -4.22 -19.72 0.95
N PRO A 153 -3.23 -20.07 0.12
CA PRO A 153 -2.94 -21.46 -0.23
C PRO A 153 -2.65 -22.38 0.97
N ASP A 154 -2.25 -21.82 2.12
CA ASP A 154 -2.05 -22.55 3.39
C ASP A 154 -3.38 -22.81 4.14
N GLY A 155 -4.51 -22.36 3.59
CA GLY A 155 -5.85 -22.54 4.15
C GLY A 155 -6.24 -21.51 5.21
N LYS A 156 -5.42 -20.51 5.49
CA LYS A 156 -5.78 -19.44 6.43
C LYS A 156 -6.75 -18.45 5.80
N ALA A 157 -7.79 -18.12 6.55
CA ALA A 157 -8.76 -17.10 6.16
C ALA A 157 -8.13 -15.70 6.23
N ILE A 158 -8.33 -14.91 5.18
CA ILE A 158 -7.89 -13.52 5.13
C ILE A 158 -8.95 -12.66 5.79
N ILE A 159 -8.64 -12.07 6.96
CA ILE A 159 -9.61 -11.30 7.75
C ILE A 159 -9.50 -9.79 7.50
N ALA A 160 -8.36 -9.30 7.00
CA ALA A 160 -8.11 -7.89 6.78
C ALA A 160 -8.55 -7.45 5.38
N ARG A 161 -9.86 -7.46 5.15
CA ARG A 161 -10.48 -7.13 3.86
C ARG A 161 -11.20 -5.79 3.88
N ASP A 162 -11.47 -5.31 5.09
CA ASP A 162 -12.10 -4.04 5.39
C ASP A 162 -11.16 -3.10 6.15
N ASN A 163 -11.45 -1.82 6.02
CA ASN A 163 -11.05 -0.79 6.96
C ASN A 163 -12.30 -0.08 7.51
N GLU A 164 -12.12 0.89 8.40
CA GLU A 164 -13.24 1.59 9.05
C GLU A 164 -14.10 2.39 8.06
N VAL A 165 -13.55 2.77 6.91
CA VAL A 165 -14.29 3.48 5.86
C VAL A 165 -15.07 2.51 4.98
N SER A 166 -14.45 1.46 4.45
CA SER A 166 -15.15 0.46 3.62
C SER A 166 -16.27 -0.26 4.39
N ALA A 167 -16.10 -0.44 5.71
CA ALA A 167 -17.13 -1.01 6.58
C ALA A 167 -18.42 -0.15 6.66
N LEU A 168 -18.36 1.14 6.30
CA LEU A 168 -19.55 2.01 6.21
C LEU A 168 -20.54 1.54 5.15
N ARG A 169 -20.16 0.66 4.20
CA ARG A 169 -21.10 0.11 3.19
C ARG A 169 -22.37 -0.50 3.80
N HIS A 170 -22.30 -0.97 5.05
CA HIS A 170 -23.47 -1.53 5.75
C HIS A 170 -24.41 -0.47 6.31
N THR A 171 -23.97 0.78 6.46
CA THR A 171 -24.76 1.86 7.09
C THR A 171 -24.86 3.11 6.22
N ASP A 172 -23.84 3.45 5.48
CA ASP A 172 -23.76 4.63 4.61
C ASP A 172 -22.87 4.30 3.38
N PRO A 173 -23.42 3.59 2.37
CA PRO A 173 -22.66 3.13 1.21
C PRO A 173 -22.01 4.27 0.40
N GLU A 174 -22.59 5.47 0.42
CA GLU A 174 -22.04 6.64 -0.30
C GLU A 174 -20.72 7.13 0.28
N LYS A 175 -20.41 6.78 1.54
CA LYS A 175 -19.16 7.11 2.22
C LYS A 175 -18.13 5.99 2.23
N ALA A 176 -18.52 4.81 1.77
CA ALA A 176 -17.68 3.61 1.84
C ALA A 176 -16.65 3.54 0.72
N TYR A 177 -16.92 4.14 -0.43
CA TYR A 177 -16.14 3.99 -1.65
C TYR A 177 -15.82 5.32 -2.32
N PHE A 178 -14.58 5.41 -2.80
CA PHE A 178 -14.05 6.58 -3.50
C PHE A 178 -13.93 6.35 -5.02
N ASN A 179 -14.11 5.11 -5.47
CA ASN A 179 -13.93 4.68 -6.85
C ASN A 179 -12.53 5.00 -7.41
N CYS A 180 -11.54 4.95 -6.54
CA CYS A 180 -10.13 5.06 -6.89
C CYS A 180 -9.28 4.18 -5.99
N HIS A 181 -8.17 3.69 -6.55
CA HIS A 181 -7.13 2.92 -5.87
C HIS A 181 -5.81 3.26 -6.55
N THR A 182 -4.87 3.84 -5.82
CA THR A 182 -3.62 4.34 -6.41
C THR A 182 -2.43 3.86 -5.59
N ASP A 183 -1.66 2.93 -6.19
CA ASP A 183 -0.48 2.35 -5.58
C ASP A 183 0.72 3.29 -5.69
N ILE A 184 1.37 3.52 -4.56
CA ILE A 184 2.58 4.33 -4.46
C ILE A 184 3.69 3.45 -3.91
N THR A 185 4.57 3.00 -4.78
CA THR A 185 5.65 2.07 -4.45
C THR A 185 6.87 2.82 -3.93
N ILE A 186 7.44 2.33 -2.82
CA ILE A 186 8.70 2.79 -2.25
C ILE A 186 9.81 1.87 -2.77
N PRO A 187 10.79 2.38 -3.53
CA PRO A 187 11.90 1.55 -3.99
C PRO A 187 12.70 0.98 -2.83
N TYR A 188 13.17 -0.26 -2.93
CA TYR A 188 13.99 -0.89 -1.88
C TYR A 188 15.19 -0.05 -1.46
N ALA A 189 15.82 0.68 -2.40
CA ALA A 189 16.97 1.54 -2.11
C ALA A 189 16.64 2.73 -1.18
N GLU A 190 15.36 3.08 -1.03
CA GLU A 190 14.87 4.17 -0.16
C GLU A 190 14.44 3.67 1.22
N LEU A 191 14.55 2.36 1.48
CA LEU A 191 14.10 1.73 2.72
C LEU A 191 15.28 1.54 3.67
N ALA A 192 15.22 2.14 4.86
CA ALA A 192 16.11 1.83 5.97
C ALA A 192 15.66 0.53 6.67
N GLU A 193 14.40 0.47 7.10
CA GLU A 193 13.84 -0.74 7.72
C GLU A 193 12.32 -0.85 7.54
N VAL A 194 11.86 -2.10 7.52
CA VAL A 194 10.46 -2.48 7.76
C VAL A 194 10.47 -3.49 8.91
N THR A 195 9.72 -3.20 9.98
CA THR A 195 9.70 -4.01 11.19
C THR A 195 8.27 -4.30 11.61
N ALA A 196 7.93 -5.56 11.79
CA ALA A 196 6.70 -5.98 12.45
C ALA A 196 6.84 -5.84 13.97
N VAL A 197 5.82 -5.27 14.61
CA VAL A 197 5.72 -5.15 16.07
C VAL A 197 4.55 -6.00 16.54
N CYS A 198 4.84 -7.08 17.27
CA CYS A 198 3.84 -7.99 17.81
C CYS A 198 3.09 -7.37 19.00
N ALA A 199 1.94 -7.95 19.35
CA ALA A 199 1.11 -7.48 20.46
C ALA A 199 1.85 -7.50 21.83
N ASP A 200 2.80 -8.40 22.01
CA ASP A 200 3.66 -8.50 23.20
C ASP A 200 4.85 -7.52 23.19
N GLY A 201 4.98 -6.71 22.14
CA GLY A 201 6.07 -5.77 21.95
C GLY A 201 7.31 -6.36 21.26
N THR A 202 7.31 -7.64 20.93
CA THR A 202 8.39 -8.27 20.15
C THR A 202 8.51 -7.58 18.78
N ARG A 203 9.74 -7.32 18.36
CA ARG A 203 10.05 -6.69 17.07
C ARG A 203 10.71 -7.70 16.14
N ILE A 204 10.18 -7.85 14.94
CA ILE A 204 10.70 -8.74 13.90
C ILE A 204 11.07 -7.90 12.70
N GLY A 205 12.35 -7.82 12.37
CA GLY A 205 12.82 -7.16 11.15
C GLY A 205 12.37 -7.94 9.91
N LEU A 206 11.79 -7.24 8.95
CA LEU A 206 11.38 -7.81 7.67
C LEU A 206 12.33 -7.37 6.56
N ILE A 207 12.65 -6.07 6.53
CA ILE A 207 13.59 -5.47 5.58
C ILE A 207 14.54 -4.57 6.36
N LYS A 208 15.83 -4.60 5.99
CA LYS A 208 16.85 -3.71 6.52
C LYS A 208 17.78 -3.28 5.39
N ASP A 209 18.03 -1.96 5.30
CA ASP A 209 18.87 -1.36 4.27
C ASP A 209 18.51 -1.84 2.84
N GLY A 210 17.21 -1.99 2.58
CA GLY A 210 16.66 -2.44 1.30
C GLY A 210 16.71 -3.95 1.03
N PHE A 211 17.11 -4.77 2.00
CA PHE A 211 17.19 -6.22 1.86
C PHE A 211 16.25 -6.93 2.82
N PHE A 212 15.64 -8.02 2.36
CA PHE A 212 14.91 -8.92 3.25
C PHE A 212 15.87 -9.56 4.27
N VAL A 213 15.44 -9.60 5.54
CA VAL A 213 16.24 -10.12 6.66
C VAL A 213 15.51 -11.22 7.45
N LEU A 214 14.45 -11.79 6.87
CA LEU A 214 13.76 -12.94 7.44
C LEU A 214 14.59 -14.21 7.28
N ASP A 215 14.51 -15.11 8.26
CA ASP A 215 15.14 -16.43 8.17
C ASP A 215 14.60 -17.19 6.93
N GLY A 216 15.51 -17.64 6.07
CA GLY A 216 15.18 -18.37 4.85
C GLY A 216 15.01 -17.51 3.60
N THR A 217 15.31 -16.20 3.65
CA THR A 217 15.33 -15.30 2.48
C THR A 217 16.75 -15.03 1.99
#